data_10513279291465f39b9296ecd89b7d34
#
_entry.id   10513279291465f39b9296ecd89b7d34
#
_cell.length_a   1.000
_cell.length_b   1.000
_cell.length_c   1.000
_cell.angle_alpha   90.00
_cell.angle_beta   90.00
_cell.angle_gamma   90.00
#
_symmetry.space_group_name_H-M   'P 1'
#
loop_
_entity.id
_entity.type
_entity.pdbx_description
1 polymer ?
#
loop_
_entity_poly.entity_id
_entity_poly.type
_entity_poly.pdbx_seq_one_letter_code
_entity_poly.pdbx_strand_id
1 'polypeptide(L)'
;MKKIVIIGANSFQNPLILKAKEMGYETHVFAWKDGSIGERTADYFYPISIVEKEAILEECRRIQPDAVTTIASDLANITVQYLAEQLGLPHNSDNCIYISTNKFAMREAFSKHGVPTPGFVSVCEGDDYAAAVADMQFPMIVKPTD
;
A
#
# COMPACT_ATOMS: atom_id res chain seq x y z
N MET A 1 -22.38 -13.77 4.71
CA MET A 1 -21.96 -12.69 3.80
C MET A 1 -20.45 -12.72 3.77
N LYS A 2 -19.81 -12.52 2.63
CA LYS A 2 -18.34 -12.46 2.55
C LYS A 2 -17.84 -11.17 3.19
N LYS A 3 -16.71 -11.26 3.87
CA LYS A 3 -16.11 -10.15 4.62
C LYS A 3 -14.83 -9.68 3.93
N ILE A 4 -14.65 -8.38 3.82
CA ILE A 4 -13.44 -7.79 3.28
C ILE A 4 -12.84 -6.79 4.26
N VAL A 5 -11.55 -6.92 4.52
CA VAL A 5 -10.77 -5.96 5.29
C VAL A 5 -10.12 -4.96 4.33
N ILE A 6 -10.28 -3.68 4.60
CA ILE A 6 -9.70 -2.57 3.81
C ILE A 6 -8.80 -1.74 4.72
N ILE A 7 -7.55 -1.55 4.31
CA ILE A 7 -6.56 -0.75 5.04
C ILE A 7 -6.53 0.66 4.46
N GLY A 8 -6.92 1.63 5.30
CA GLY A 8 -7.07 3.04 4.93
C GLY A 8 -8.54 3.45 4.74
N ALA A 9 -8.85 4.70 5.10
CA ALA A 9 -10.23 5.23 5.15
C ALA A 9 -10.40 6.61 4.52
N ASN A 10 -9.35 7.16 3.89
CA ASN A 10 -9.41 8.50 3.32
C ASN A 10 -10.20 8.55 1.99
N SER A 11 -10.23 9.71 1.35
CA SER A 11 -10.98 9.92 0.10
C SER A 11 -10.51 9.03 -1.05
N PHE A 12 -9.26 8.56 -1.04
CA PHE A 12 -8.75 7.65 -2.07
C PHE A 12 -9.21 6.21 -1.86
N GLN A 13 -9.35 5.74 -0.61
CA GLN A 13 -9.85 4.40 -0.31
C GLN A 13 -11.38 4.31 -0.32
N ASN A 14 -12.08 5.42 -0.12
CA ASN A 14 -13.55 5.41 -0.04
C ASN A 14 -14.25 4.80 -1.27
N PRO A 15 -13.84 5.04 -2.53
CA PRO A 15 -14.42 4.36 -3.69
C PRO A 15 -14.33 2.83 -3.61
N LEU A 16 -13.24 2.29 -3.05
CA LEU A 16 -13.07 0.86 -2.83
C LEU A 16 -14.07 0.34 -1.79
N ILE A 17 -14.26 1.06 -0.67
CA ILE A 17 -15.25 0.70 0.36
C ILE A 17 -16.65 0.63 -0.24
N LEU A 18 -17.05 1.67 -0.97
CA LEU A 18 -18.35 1.73 -1.63
C LEU A 18 -18.54 0.60 -2.65
N LYS A 19 -17.51 0.32 -3.44
CA LYS A 19 -17.57 -0.77 -4.43
C LYS A 19 -17.66 -2.15 -3.78
N ALA A 20 -16.93 -2.38 -2.70
CA ALA A 20 -17.03 -3.62 -1.94
C ALA A 20 -18.46 -3.84 -1.41
N LYS A 21 -19.09 -2.79 -0.87
CA LYS A 21 -20.51 -2.84 -0.42
C LYS A 21 -21.47 -3.11 -1.57
N GLU A 22 -21.31 -2.44 -2.71
CA GLU A 22 -22.10 -2.69 -3.92
C GLU A 22 -22.00 -4.16 -4.38
N MET A 23 -20.82 -4.77 -4.21
CA MET A 23 -20.58 -6.18 -4.51
C MET A 23 -21.12 -7.15 -3.45
N GLY A 24 -21.74 -6.65 -2.38
CA GLY A 24 -22.33 -7.46 -1.31
C GLY A 24 -21.34 -7.95 -0.25
N TYR A 25 -20.17 -7.33 -0.13
CA TYR A 25 -19.24 -7.60 0.97
C TYR A 25 -19.60 -6.82 2.22
N GLU A 26 -19.39 -7.43 3.37
CA GLU A 26 -19.32 -6.76 4.67
C GLU A 26 -17.95 -6.12 4.81
N THR A 27 -17.89 -4.79 4.97
CA THR A 27 -16.64 -4.02 4.95
C THR A 27 -16.13 -3.71 6.35
N HIS A 28 -14.89 -4.12 6.63
CA HIS A 28 -14.14 -3.86 7.85
C HIS A 28 -12.95 -2.96 7.53
N VAL A 29 -12.95 -1.73 8.02
CA VAL A 29 -11.96 -0.70 7.64
C VAL A 29 -11.09 -0.32 8.81
N PHE A 30 -9.77 -0.33 8.61
CA PHE A 30 -8.76 0.05 9.60
C PHE A 30 -8.04 1.32 9.17
N ALA A 31 -8.03 2.33 10.03
CA ALA A 31 -7.31 3.58 9.81
C ALA A 31 -7.23 4.41 11.11
N TRP A 32 -6.44 5.48 11.10
CA TRP A 32 -6.52 6.51 12.12
C TRP A 32 -7.93 7.09 12.19
N LYS A 33 -8.38 7.39 13.41
CA LYS A 33 -9.62 8.12 13.64
C LYS A 33 -9.39 9.61 13.46
N ASP A 34 -9.54 10.09 12.24
CA ASP A 34 -9.30 11.48 11.83
C ASP A 34 -10.53 12.17 11.22
N GLY A 35 -11.70 11.50 11.22
CA GLY A 35 -12.92 11.99 10.60
C GLY A 35 -12.99 11.72 9.10
N SER A 36 -12.13 10.87 8.57
CA SER A 36 -12.14 10.45 7.16
C SER A 36 -13.49 9.90 6.73
N ILE A 37 -13.80 10.05 5.45
CA ILE A 37 -15.10 9.61 4.90
C ILE A 37 -15.33 8.12 5.07
N GLY A 38 -14.29 7.29 5.00
CA GLY A 38 -14.36 5.85 5.19
C GLY A 38 -14.86 5.41 6.57
N GLU A 39 -14.68 6.24 7.62
CA GLU A 39 -15.24 5.96 8.95
C GLU A 39 -16.77 5.87 8.93
N ARG A 40 -17.41 6.61 8.04
CA ARG A 40 -18.88 6.70 7.96
C ARG A 40 -19.46 5.80 6.87
N THR A 41 -18.66 5.37 5.92
CA THR A 41 -19.11 4.54 4.79
C THR A 41 -18.89 3.05 4.99
N ALA A 42 -17.91 2.68 5.83
CA ALA A 42 -17.67 1.29 6.24
C ALA A 42 -18.84 0.71 7.05
N ASP A 43 -19.04 -0.61 6.98
CA ASP A 43 -19.98 -1.28 7.90
C ASP A 43 -19.38 -1.35 9.31
N TYR A 44 -18.07 -1.61 9.40
CA TYR A 44 -17.31 -1.60 10.65
C TYR A 44 -16.02 -0.81 10.47
N PHE A 45 -15.78 0.13 11.39
CA PHE A 45 -14.55 0.93 11.43
C PHE A 45 -13.77 0.64 12.71
N TYR A 46 -12.46 0.42 12.55
CA TYR A 46 -11.51 0.12 13.62
C TYR A 46 -10.47 1.23 13.67
N PRO A 47 -10.38 1.99 14.77
CA PRO A 47 -9.44 3.11 14.92
C PRO A 47 -8.02 2.62 15.26
N ILE A 48 -7.46 1.78 14.40
CA ILE A 48 -6.11 1.22 14.50
C ILE A 48 -5.29 1.73 13.32
N SER A 49 -4.09 2.24 13.59
CA SER A 49 -3.23 2.77 12.55
C SER A 49 -2.87 1.71 11.50
N ILE A 50 -2.83 2.13 10.23
CA ILE A 50 -2.47 1.25 9.11
C ILE A 50 -1.08 0.60 9.23
N VAL A 51 -0.20 1.09 10.11
CA VAL A 51 1.13 0.55 10.36
C VAL A 51 1.18 -0.41 11.57
N GLU A 52 0.13 -0.46 12.37
CA GLU A 52 0.02 -1.36 13.53
C GLU A 52 -0.48 -2.75 13.11
N LYS A 53 0.29 -3.38 12.22
CA LYS A 53 -0.11 -4.61 11.51
C LYS A 53 -0.40 -5.79 12.44
N GLU A 54 0.28 -5.90 13.58
CA GLU A 54 0.04 -6.94 14.58
C GLU A 54 -1.31 -6.75 15.28
N ALA A 55 -1.65 -5.53 15.67
CA ALA A 55 -2.95 -5.21 16.26
C ALA A 55 -4.10 -5.43 15.27
N ILE A 56 -3.90 -5.05 14.02
CA ILE A 56 -4.87 -5.33 12.95
C ILE A 56 -5.03 -6.83 12.75
N LEU A 57 -3.94 -7.61 12.76
CA LEU A 57 -3.98 -9.06 12.60
C LEU A 57 -4.81 -9.74 13.70
N GLU A 58 -4.70 -9.28 14.95
CA GLU A 58 -5.51 -9.82 16.06
C GLU A 58 -7.00 -9.63 15.80
N GLU A 59 -7.41 -8.45 15.34
CA GLU A 59 -8.80 -8.20 14.96
C GLU A 59 -9.22 -9.02 13.73
N CYS A 60 -8.35 -9.12 12.72
CA CYS A 60 -8.62 -9.95 11.53
C CYS A 60 -8.87 -11.43 11.88
N ARG A 61 -8.15 -11.97 12.88
CA ARG A 61 -8.39 -13.34 13.36
C ARG A 61 -9.78 -13.53 13.98
N ARG A 62 -10.37 -12.46 14.57
CA ARG A 62 -11.74 -12.47 15.09
C ARG A 62 -12.76 -12.28 13.96
N ILE A 63 -12.46 -11.38 13.02
CA ILE A 63 -13.30 -11.09 11.86
C ILE A 63 -13.38 -12.29 10.91
N GLN A 64 -12.26 -12.99 10.70
CA GLN A 64 -12.09 -14.05 9.69
C GLN A 64 -12.47 -13.56 8.27
N PRO A 65 -11.73 -12.59 7.71
CA PRO A 65 -12.06 -12.03 6.42
C PRO A 65 -11.77 -13.00 5.28
N ASP A 66 -12.55 -12.91 4.20
CA ASP A 66 -12.32 -13.63 2.95
C ASP A 66 -11.24 -12.96 2.08
N ALA A 67 -10.97 -11.66 2.32
CA ALA A 67 -9.97 -10.89 1.60
C ALA A 67 -9.46 -9.71 2.43
N VAL A 68 -8.22 -9.30 2.16
CA VAL A 68 -7.61 -8.06 2.68
C VAL A 68 -7.10 -7.25 1.49
N THR A 69 -7.34 -5.94 1.48
CA THR A 69 -6.95 -5.09 0.36
C THR A 69 -6.75 -3.62 0.75
N THR A 70 -6.17 -2.87 -0.15
CA THR A 70 -6.09 -1.40 -0.12
C THR A 70 -6.02 -0.85 -1.54
N ILE A 71 -6.08 0.48 -1.68
CA ILE A 71 -5.82 1.20 -2.92
C ILE A 71 -5.08 2.51 -2.61
N ALA A 72 -4.24 2.96 -3.54
CA ALA A 72 -3.58 4.27 -3.52
C ALA A 72 -2.71 4.55 -2.27
N SER A 73 -2.08 3.53 -1.70
CA SER A 73 -1.15 3.68 -0.58
C SER A 73 -0.11 2.55 -0.57
N ASP A 74 1.14 2.89 -0.85
CA ASP A 74 2.27 1.95 -0.80
C ASP A 74 2.45 1.42 0.63
N LEU A 75 2.35 2.31 1.62
CA LEU A 75 2.47 1.96 3.03
C LEU A 75 1.37 0.97 3.49
N ALA A 76 0.12 1.22 3.12
CA ALA A 76 -0.98 0.31 3.44
C ALA A 76 -0.84 -1.04 2.73
N ASN A 77 -0.23 -1.07 1.53
CA ASN A 77 0.01 -2.32 0.81
C ASN A 77 0.94 -3.27 1.58
N ILE A 78 1.97 -2.77 2.25
CA ILE A 78 2.85 -3.58 3.10
C ILE A 78 2.03 -4.29 4.19
N THR A 79 1.14 -3.58 4.86
CA THR A 79 0.23 -4.15 5.86
C THR A 79 -0.73 -5.17 5.26
N VAL A 80 -1.33 -4.88 4.10
CA VAL A 80 -2.20 -5.82 3.39
C VAL A 80 -1.50 -7.14 3.11
N GLN A 81 -0.28 -7.11 2.57
CA GLN A 81 0.48 -8.32 2.23
C GLN A 81 0.83 -9.13 3.48
N TYR A 82 1.29 -8.47 4.54
CA TYR A 82 1.53 -9.11 5.83
C TYR A 82 0.28 -9.81 6.39
N LEU A 83 -0.86 -9.13 6.42
CA LEU A 83 -2.10 -9.70 6.91
C LEU A 83 -2.56 -10.88 6.04
N ALA A 84 -2.49 -10.75 4.72
CA ALA A 84 -2.90 -11.81 3.80
C ALA A 84 -2.04 -13.06 3.97
N GLU A 85 -0.73 -12.93 4.11
CA GLU A 85 0.19 -14.03 4.39
C GLU A 85 -0.16 -14.72 5.72
N GLN A 86 -0.29 -13.95 6.81
CA GLN A 86 -0.57 -14.49 8.15
C GLN A 86 -1.94 -15.16 8.28
N LEU A 87 -2.88 -14.81 7.41
CA LEU A 87 -4.23 -15.37 7.36
C LEU A 87 -4.38 -16.49 6.32
N GLY A 88 -3.32 -16.82 5.59
CA GLY A 88 -3.37 -17.83 4.51
C GLY A 88 -4.21 -17.40 3.31
N LEU A 89 -4.38 -16.09 3.10
CA LEU A 89 -5.08 -15.50 1.96
C LEU A 89 -4.11 -15.29 0.78
N PRO A 90 -4.62 -15.15 -0.45
CA PRO A 90 -3.77 -14.80 -1.59
C PRO A 90 -2.96 -13.53 -1.34
N HIS A 91 -1.65 -13.60 -1.53
CA HIS A 91 -0.71 -12.50 -1.34
C HIS A 91 0.41 -12.56 -2.39
N ASN A 92 1.17 -11.48 -2.51
CA ASN A 92 2.33 -11.41 -3.38
C ASN A 92 3.58 -11.92 -2.66
N SER A 93 4.63 -12.27 -3.43
CA SER A 93 5.94 -12.60 -2.86
C SER A 93 6.62 -11.35 -2.27
N ASP A 94 7.52 -11.54 -1.31
CA ASP A 94 8.32 -10.46 -0.69
C ASP A 94 9.04 -9.61 -1.74
N ASN A 95 9.60 -10.27 -2.77
CA ASN A 95 10.26 -9.56 -3.86
C ASN A 95 9.26 -8.68 -4.64
N CYS A 96 8.06 -9.16 -4.92
CA CYS A 96 7.02 -8.36 -5.57
C CYS A 96 6.61 -7.16 -4.70
N ILE A 97 6.47 -7.36 -3.39
CA ILE A 97 6.17 -6.29 -2.44
C ILE A 97 7.29 -5.24 -2.46
N TYR A 98 8.54 -5.66 -2.34
CA TYR A 98 9.69 -4.77 -2.34
C TYR A 98 9.78 -3.92 -3.61
N ILE A 99 9.75 -4.55 -4.80
CA ILE A 99 9.85 -3.83 -6.06
C ILE A 99 8.63 -2.96 -6.38
N SER A 100 7.49 -3.19 -5.75
CA SER A 100 6.28 -2.36 -5.93
C SER A 100 6.20 -1.18 -4.96
N THR A 101 6.92 -1.21 -3.85
CA THR A 101 6.88 -0.16 -2.81
C THR A 101 8.16 0.68 -2.77
N ASN A 102 9.33 0.12 -3.11
CA ASN A 102 10.57 0.86 -3.24
C ASN A 102 10.75 1.39 -4.66
N LYS A 103 10.76 2.71 -4.81
CA LYS A 103 10.76 3.37 -6.13
C LYS A 103 12.04 3.16 -6.94
N PHE A 104 13.18 3.01 -6.28
CA PHE A 104 14.44 2.70 -6.97
C PHE A 104 14.43 1.25 -7.47
N ALA A 105 14.13 0.29 -6.61
CA ALA A 105 14.03 -1.13 -6.98
C ALA A 105 13.00 -1.36 -8.11
N MET A 106 11.89 -0.63 -8.08
CA MET A 106 10.90 -0.63 -9.17
C MET A 106 11.51 -0.20 -10.50
N ARG A 107 12.29 0.89 -10.51
CA ARG A 107 12.97 1.37 -11.73
C ARG A 107 14.02 0.37 -12.25
N GLU A 108 14.80 -0.22 -11.36
CA GLU A 108 15.74 -1.29 -11.73
C GLU A 108 15.01 -2.49 -12.34
N ALA A 109 13.91 -2.93 -11.73
CA ALA A 109 13.11 -4.03 -12.27
C ALA A 109 12.55 -3.69 -13.66
N PHE A 110 12.02 -2.48 -13.87
CA PHE A 110 11.54 -2.03 -15.18
C PHE A 110 12.65 -2.04 -16.22
N SER A 111 13.81 -1.47 -15.90
CA SER A 111 14.97 -1.44 -16.81
C SER A 111 15.42 -2.85 -17.17
N LYS A 112 15.56 -3.73 -16.18
CA LYS A 112 15.98 -5.13 -16.36
C LYS A 112 15.05 -5.93 -17.26
N HIS A 113 13.74 -5.63 -17.22
CA HIS A 113 12.74 -6.36 -17.99
C HIS A 113 12.27 -5.62 -19.25
N GLY A 114 12.98 -4.58 -19.68
CA GLY A 114 12.69 -3.85 -20.92
C GLY A 114 11.39 -3.04 -20.87
N VAL A 115 10.87 -2.75 -19.69
CA VAL A 115 9.72 -1.86 -19.51
C VAL A 115 10.19 -0.41 -19.66
N PRO A 116 9.56 0.41 -20.52
CA PRO A 116 9.93 1.82 -20.68
C PRO A 116 9.94 2.55 -19.33
N THR A 117 11.09 3.13 -19.00
CA THR A 117 11.28 3.88 -17.75
C THR A 117 12.18 5.09 -18.03
N PRO A 118 11.93 6.26 -17.40
CA PRO A 118 12.84 7.39 -17.50
C PRO A 118 14.19 7.05 -16.88
N GLY A 119 15.23 7.82 -17.20
CA GLY A 119 16.50 7.77 -16.50
C GLY A 119 16.31 7.99 -14.99
N PHE A 120 17.04 7.27 -14.18
CA PHE A 120 16.94 7.35 -12.73
C PHE A 120 18.31 7.13 -12.08
N VAL A 121 18.49 7.70 -10.90
CA VAL A 121 19.66 7.51 -10.05
C VAL A 121 19.20 7.51 -8.59
N SER A 122 19.85 6.72 -7.76
CA SER A 122 19.71 6.79 -6.31
C SER A 122 20.85 7.61 -5.73
N VAL A 123 20.54 8.45 -4.75
CA VAL A 123 21.51 9.21 -3.99
C VAL A 123 21.23 9.06 -2.49
N CYS A 124 22.30 8.99 -1.71
CA CYS A 124 22.26 8.91 -0.26
C CYS A 124 22.91 10.13 0.38
N GLU A 125 22.70 10.33 1.66
CA GLU A 125 23.40 11.36 2.42
C GLU A 125 24.92 11.15 2.34
N GLY A 126 25.65 12.21 1.96
CA GLY A 126 27.11 12.17 1.79
C GLY A 126 27.57 11.91 0.34
N ASP A 127 26.68 11.60 -0.58
CA ASP A 127 27.04 11.46 -2.00
C ASP A 127 27.34 12.82 -2.65
N ASP A 128 28.15 12.81 -3.69
CA ASP A 128 28.30 13.97 -4.59
C ASP A 128 27.08 14.02 -5.54
N TYR A 129 26.08 14.79 -5.14
CA TYR A 129 24.83 14.92 -5.89
C TYR A 129 25.03 15.49 -7.29
N ALA A 130 25.99 16.42 -7.47
CA ALA A 130 26.26 17.01 -8.77
C ALA A 130 26.85 15.97 -9.74
N ALA A 131 27.78 15.15 -9.28
CA ALA A 131 28.31 14.04 -10.04
C ALA A 131 27.26 12.97 -10.36
N ALA A 132 26.40 12.62 -9.38
CA ALA A 132 25.37 11.62 -9.54
C ALA A 132 24.33 11.97 -10.62
N VAL A 133 24.06 13.24 -10.88
CA VAL A 133 23.06 13.70 -11.87
C VAL A 133 23.68 14.31 -13.11
N ALA A 134 25.02 14.26 -13.29
CA ALA A 134 25.72 14.94 -14.36
C ALA A 134 25.23 14.56 -15.77
N ASP A 135 24.84 13.30 -15.96
CA ASP A 135 24.34 12.76 -17.22
C ASP A 135 22.81 12.82 -17.36
N MET A 136 22.11 13.39 -16.38
CA MET A 136 20.66 13.47 -16.40
C MET A 136 20.17 14.77 -17.06
N GLN A 137 19.02 14.69 -17.71
CA GLN A 137 18.39 15.84 -18.37
C GLN A 137 17.36 16.50 -17.43
N PHE A 138 17.33 17.84 -17.39
CA PHE A 138 16.29 18.61 -16.72
C PHE A 138 15.02 18.77 -17.60
N PRO A 139 13.82 18.84 -16.97
CA PRO A 139 13.55 18.84 -15.52
C PRO A 139 13.63 17.44 -14.90
N MET A 140 14.00 17.38 -13.61
CA MET A 140 14.07 16.14 -12.81
C MET A 140 13.08 16.18 -11.65
N ILE A 141 12.64 15.00 -11.21
CA ILE A 141 11.82 14.84 -10.01
C ILE A 141 12.64 14.10 -8.96
N VAL A 142 12.76 14.69 -7.78
CA VAL A 142 13.38 14.08 -6.59
C VAL A 142 12.26 13.59 -5.67
N LYS A 143 12.41 12.37 -5.15
CA LYS A 143 11.45 11.80 -4.20
C LYS A 143 12.14 10.74 -3.32
N PRO A 144 11.60 10.43 -2.12
CA PRO A 144 12.04 9.30 -1.33
C PRO A 144 11.90 7.98 -2.11
N THR A 145 12.70 6.98 -1.74
CA THR A 145 12.63 5.64 -2.33
C THR A 145 11.41 4.86 -1.85
N ASP A 146 10.95 5.15 -0.65
CA ASP A 146 9.86 4.51 0.09
C ASP A 146 8.93 5.54 0.76
#